data_c1c84506b1f8bcf7709c9df3e69786dd
#
_entry.id   c1c84506b1f8bcf7709c9df3e69786dd
#
_cell.length_a   1.000
_cell.length_b   1.000
_cell.length_c   1.000
_cell.angle_alpha   90.00
_cell.angle_beta   90.00
_cell.angle_gamma   90.00
#
_symmetry.space_group_name_H-M   'P 1'
#
loop_
_entity.id
_entity.type
_entity.pdbx_description
1 polymer ?
#
loop_
_entity_poly.entity_id
_entity_poly.type
_entity_poly.pdbx_seq_one_letter_code
_entity_poly.pdbx_strand_id
1 'polypeptide(L)'
;MAEALLDTVLGKLNAENPEAPAYEVLETYTGKDLEYKAYEPLFDCAVDICKKQNKKAYYITCDTYVTLTDGTGVVHIAPAFGEDDANVGRKYDLPFVQLVDGKGDMTKETPWPGVFVKKADPLVLQALEDAHLLFAAPKFEHSYPHCWRCDTPLIYYCL
;
A
#
# COMPACT_ATOMS: atom_id res chain seq x y z
N MET A 1 -12.24 -0.44 5.83
CA MET A 1 -12.29 0.72 4.90
C MET A 1 -13.12 1.84 5.51
N ALA A 2 -13.13 3.02 4.90
CA ALA A 2 -13.97 4.14 5.36
C ALA A 2 -15.45 3.87 5.04
N GLU A 3 -16.35 4.21 5.97
CA GLU A 3 -17.79 4.02 5.83
C GLU A 3 -18.34 4.73 4.58
N ALA A 4 -17.90 5.97 4.31
CA ALA A 4 -18.31 6.74 3.14
C ALA A 4 -17.97 6.10 1.78
N LEU A 5 -17.08 5.10 1.75
CA LEU A 5 -16.60 4.43 0.54
C LEU A 5 -17.14 3.00 0.38
N LEU A 6 -17.96 2.52 1.32
CA LEU A 6 -18.49 1.16 1.30
C LEU A 6 -19.25 0.85 0.01
N ASP A 7 -20.23 1.69 -0.35
CA ASP A 7 -21.03 1.48 -1.56
C ASP A 7 -20.20 1.58 -2.84
N THR A 8 -19.23 2.47 -2.87
CA THR A 8 -18.35 2.64 -4.04
C THR A 8 -17.45 1.42 -4.26
N VAL A 9 -16.93 0.85 -3.17
CA VAL A 9 -15.95 -0.25 -3.22
C VAL A 9 -16.65 -1.61 -3.26
N LEU A 10 -17.65 -1.82 -2.40
CA LEU A 10 -18.30 -3.11 -2.20
C LEU A 10 -19.64 -3.26 -2.93
N GLY A 11 -20.31 -2.16 -3.28
CA GLY A 11 -21.64 -2.21 -3.89
C GLY A 11 -21.71 -2.99 -5.20
N LYS A 12 -20.58 -3.13 -5.91
CA LYS A 12 -20.49 -3.89 -7.17
C LYS A 12 -20.36 -5.40 -6.97
N LEU A 13 -20.07 -5.87 -5.76
CA LEU A 13 -19.88 -7.31 -5.48
C LEU A 13 -21.16 -8.12 -5.66
N ASN A 14 -22.31 -7.47 -5.61
CA ASN A 14 -23.64 -8.09 -5.75
C ASN A 14 -24.30 -7.84 -7.10
N ALA A 15 -23.56 -7.54 -8.15
CA ALA A 15 -24.11 -7.34 -9.49
C ALA A 15 -24.92 -8.57 -9.98
N GLU A 16 -24.57 -9.78 -9.51
CA GLU A 16 -25.25 -11.04 -9.87
C GLU A 16 -26.47 -11.36 -8.98
N ASN A 17 -26.57 -10.76 -7.79
CA ASN A 17 -27.72 -10.91 -6.89
C ASN A 17 -28.13 -9.58 -6.25
N PRO A 18 -28.87 -8.72 -6.98
CA PRO A 18 -29.24 -7.38 -6.52
C PRO A 18 -30.15 -7.36 -5.26
N GLU A 19 -30.78 -8.46 -4.91
CA GLU A 19 -31.69 -8.55 -3.76
C GLU A 19 -30.94 -8.85 -2.44
N ALA A 20 -29.71 -9.35 -2.52
CA ALA A 20 -28.89 -9.59 -1.33
C ALA A 20 -27.98 -8.38 -1.04
N PRO A 21 -27.76 -8.01 0.23
CA PRO A 21 -26.81 -6.94 0.56
C PRO A 21 -25.40 -7.35 0.15
N ALA A 22 -24.65 -6.40 -0.45
CA ALA A 22 -23.27 -6.63 -0.88
C ALA A 22 -22.32 -6.82 0.33
N TYR A 23 -22.68 -6.30 1.47
CA TYR A 23 -21.91 -6.36 2.71
C TYR A 23 -22.82 -6.17 3.93
N GLU A 24 -22.31 -6.54 5.08
CA GLU A 24 -22.89 -6.26 6.40
C GLU A 24 -21.88 -5.48 7.23
N VAL A 25 -22.32 -4.35 7.83
CA VAL A 25 -21.49 -3.60 8.77
C VAL A 25 -21.66 -4.22 10.16
N LEU A 26 -20.60 -4.88 10.64
CA LEU A 26 -20.61 -5.50 11.96
C LEU A 26 -20.24 -4.50 13.06
N GLU A 27 -19.22 -3.66 12.81
CA GLU A 27 -18.70 -2.69 13.76
C GLU A 27 -18.17 -1.44 13.04
N THR A 28 -18.21 -0.31 13.73
CA THR A 28 -17.68 0.96 13.24
C THR A 28 -16.68 1.53 14.25
N TYR A 29 -15.53 1.98 13.74
CA TYR A 29 -14.44 2.58 14.53
C TYR A 29 -13.99 3.89 13.92
N THR A 30 -13.47 4.78 14.76
CA THR A 30 -12.68 5.91 14.24
C THR A 30 -11.25 5.47 13.94
N GLY A 31 -10.54 6.22 13.08
CA GLY A 31 -9.12 5.97 12.83
C GLY A 31 -8.29 5.94 14.13
N LYS A 32 -8.66 6.78 15.11
CA LYS A 32 -8.01 6.83 16.43
C LYS A 32 -8.19 5.55 17.25
N ASP A 33 -9.32 4.87 17.14
CA ASP A 33 -9.56 3.61 17.84
C ASP A 33 -8.70 2.48 17.27
N LEU A 34 -8.27 2.62 16.02
CA LEU A 34 -7.42 1.66 15.30
C LEU A 34 -5.93 2.00 15.38
N GLU A 35 -5.57 3.22 15.79
CA GLU A 35 -4.18 3.67 15.86
C GLU A 35 -3.31 2.72 16.71
N TYR A 36 -2.13 2.38 16.23
CA TYR A 36 -1.18 1.43 16.81
C TYR A 36 -1.62 -0.04 16.85
N LYS A 37 -2.80 -0.41 16.34
CA LYS A 37 -3.15 -1.83 16.18
C LYS A 37 -2.23 -2.47 15.14
N ALA A 38 -1.64 -3.61 15.48
CA ALA A 38 -0.75 -4.36 14.60
C ALA A 38 -1.54 -5.18 13.58
N TYR A 39 -0.93 -5.41 12.43
CA TYR A 39 -1.43 -6.32 11.39
C TYR A 39 -0.30 -7.22 10.88
N GLU A 40 -0.65 -8.32 10.25
CA GLU A 40 0.32 -9.20 9.59
C GLU A 40 0.73 -8.61 8.24
N PRO A 41 2.03 -8.56 7.91
CA PRO A 41 2.49 -8.07 6.61
C PRO A 41 2.06 -9.00 5.48
N LEU A 42 1.70 -8.45 4.32
CA LEU A 42 1.42 -9.23 3.11
C LEU A 42 2.67 -9.94 2.58
N PHE A 43 3.85 -9.35 2.79
CA PHE A 43 5.17 -9.90 2.48
C PHE A 43 6.11 -9.66 3.66
N ASP A 44 6.96 -10.62 3.96
CA ASP A 44 7.89 -10.60 5.10
C ASP A 44 9.27 -10.00 4.77
N CYS A 45 9.50 -9.65 3.51
CA CYS A 45 10.78 -9.18 2.98
C CYS A 45 11.40 -7.98 3.74
N ALA A 46 10.60 -7.17 4.41
CA ALA A 46 11.08 -6.03 5.20
C ALA A 46 11.23 -6.33 6.71
N VAL A 47 10.77 -7.47 7.20
CA VAL A 47 10.73 -7.80 8.65
C VAL A 47 12.10 -7.73 9.29
N ASP A 48 13.11 -8.32 8.66
CA ASP A 48 14.48 -8.35 9.22
C ASP A 48 15.15 -6.97 9.16
N ILE A 49 14.82 -6.16 8.16
CA ILE A 49 15.30 -4.77 8.07
C ILE A 49 14.72 -3.95 9.23
N CYS A 50 13.42 -4.08 9.48
CA CYS A 50 12.74 -3.42 10.60
C CYS A 50 13.35 -3.82 11.96
N LYS A 51 13.59 -5.11 12.18
CA LYS A 51 14.24 -5.62 13.40
C LYS A 51 15.64 -5.04 13.60
N LYS A 52 16.46 -4.97 12.53
CA LYS A 52 17.82 -4.40 12.60
C LYS A 52 17.82 -2.91 12.97
N GLN A 53 16.78 -2.17 12.58
CA GLN A 53 16.61 -0.77 12.96
C GLN A 53 16.03 -0.60 14.37
N ASN A 54 15.63 -1.70 15.04
CA ASN A 54 14.94 -1.69 16.33
C ASN A 54 13.71 -0.77 16.35
N LYS A 55 12.96 -0.74 15.21
CA LYS A 55 11.76 0.07 15.05
C LYS A 55 10.53 -0.81 14.85
N LYS A 56 9.40 -0.36 15.39
CA LYS A 56 8.11 -1.04 15.21
C LYS A 56 7.57 -0.74 13.80
N ALA A 57 7.07 -1.79 13.14
CA ALA A 57 6.41 -1.71 11.84
C ALA A 57 5.08 -2.47 11.89
N TYR A 58 4.34 -2.47 10.78
CA TYR A 58 3.11 -3.24 10.57
C TYR A 58 2.03 -2.91 11.61
N TYR A 59 1.76 -1.63 11.78
CA TYR A 59 0.66 -1.14 12.60
C TYR A 59 -0.02 0.06 11.94
N ILE A 60 -1.24 0.33 12.36
CA ILE A 60 -2.07 1.42 11.81
C ILE A 60 -1.58 2.76 12.36
N THR A 61 -1.39 3.73 11.46
CA THR A 61 -1.08 5.13 11.78
C THR A 61 -2.23 6.02 11.31
N CYS A 62 -2.32 7.24 11.84
CA CYS A 62 -3.36 8.20 11.48
C CYS A 62 -2.74 9.50 10.94
N ASP A 63 -3.21 9.94 9.80
CA ASP A 63 -2.86 11.25 9.25
C ASP A 63 -4.02 11.87 8.48
N THR A 64 -3.93 13.19 8.22
CA THR A 64 -5.01 13.98 7.61
C THR A 64 -4.97 14.02 6.10
N TYR A 65 -3.91 13.54 5.45
CA TYR A 65 -3.82 13.49 4.00
C TYR A 65 -4.66 12.36 3.38
N VAL A 66 -5.06 11.37 4.17
CA VAL A 66 -5.94 10.29 3.71
C VAL A 66 -7.34 10.84 3.48
N THR A 67 -7.84 10.73 2.25
CA THR A 67 -9.15 11.27 1.86
C THR A 67 -10.26 10.23 1.95
N LEU A 68 -11.51 10.72 1.94
CA LEU A 68 -12.73 9.90 1.86
C LEU A 68 -13.37 9.97 0.47
N THR A 69 -12.64 10.50 -0.53
CA THR A 69 -13.14 10.68 -1.89
C THR A 69 -12.73 9.56 -2.84
N ASP A 70 -11.60 8.91 -2.55
CA ASP A 70 -11.01 7.90 -3.41
C ASP A 70 -10.48 6.69 -2.62
N GLY A 71 -10.32 5.57 -3.30
CA GLY A 71 -9.75 4.34 -2.76
C GLY A 71 -10.62 3.71 -1.68
N THR A 72 -10.03 3.37 -0.54
CA THR A 72 -10.71 2.68 0.57
C THR A 72 -10.73 3.48 1.87
N GLY A 73 -10.12 4.67 1.89
CA GLY A 73 -9.86 5.43 3.13
C GLY A 73 -8.75 4.81 4.00
N VAL A 74 -8.03 3.82 3.48
CA VAL A 74 -6.84 3.20 4.09
C VAL A 74 -5.74 3.19 3.05
N VAL A 75 -4.57 3.72 3.40
CA VAL A 75 -3.43 3.91 2.50
C VAL A 75 -2.24 3.11 3.01
N HIS A 76 -1.56 2.39 2.10
CA HIS A 76 -0.27 1.78 2.42
C HIS A 76 0.81 2.86 2.49
N ILE A 77 1.67 2.81 3.50
CA ILE A 77 2.73 3.79 3.75
C ILE A 77 4.09 3.15 3.52
N ALA A 78 4.90 3.78 2.67
CA ALA A 78 6.28 3.40 2.37
C ALA A 78 7.21 4.61 2.56
N PRO A 79 7.77 4.86 3.76
CA PRO A 79 8.54 6.07 4.09
C PRO A 79 9.73 6.38 3.17
N ALA A 80 10.22 5.39 2.44
CA ALA A 80 11.32 5.54 1.49
C ALA A 80 10.88 6.03 0.09
N PHE A 81 9.57 6.07 -0.24
CA PHE A 81 9.10 6.25 -1.61
C PHE A 81 8.03 7.34 -1.79
N GLY A 82 7.72 8.12 -0.76
CA GLY A 82 6.77 9.23 -0.85
C GLY A 82 7.05 10.30 0.20
N GLU A 83 6.76 11.57 -0.11
CA GLU A 83 6.99 12.70 0.81
C GLU A 83 6.03 12.62 2.00
N ASP A 84 4.73 12.40 1.75
CA ASP A 84 3.72 12.24 2.80
C ASP A 84 4.02 10.99 3.65
N ASP A 85 4.41 9.90 3.02
CA ASP A 85 4.82 8.66 3.69
C ASP A 85 6.05 8.89 4.57
N ALA A 86 7.04 9.66 4.09
CA ALA A 86 8.22 10.01 4.88
C ALA A 86 7.86 10.91 6.07
N ASN A 87 6.88 11.83 5.92
CA ASN A 87 6.38 12.67 7.01
C ASN A 87 5.71 11.82 8.09
N VAL A 88 4.84 10.90 7.71
CA VAL A 88 4.24 9.92 8.63
C VAL A 88 5.33 9.03 9.25
N GLY A 89 6.29 8.59 8.46
CA GLY A 89 7.43 7.81 8.93
C GLY A 89 8.20 8.50 10.05
N ARG A 90 8.47 9.79 9.93
CA ARG A 90 9.11 10.61 10.96
C ARG A 90 8.22 10.80 12.20
N LYS A 91 6.94 11.07 11.99
CA LYS A 91 5.95 11.29 13.07
C LYS A 91 5.78 10.07 13.96
N TYR A 92 5.78 8.87 13.39
CA TYR A 92 5.56 7.61 14.10
C TYR A 92 6.83 6.79 14.34
N ASP A 93 7.98 7.35 14.01
CA ASP A 93 9.29 6.66 14.08
C ASP A 93 9.30 5.31 13.35
N LEU A 94 8.69 5.26 12.15
CA LEU A 94 8.65 4.06 11.34
C LEU A 94 10.05 3.68 10.81
N PRO A 95 10.31 2.41 10.54
CA PRO A 95 11.54 2.00 9.89
C PRO A 95 11.63 2.55 8.47
N PHE A 96 12.84 2.91 8.06
CA PHE A 96 13.14 3.31 6.70
C PHE A 96 13.60 2.10 5.91
N VAL A 97 12.76 1.61 5.00
CA VAL A 97 12.99 0.35 4.27
C VAL A 97 13.12 0.65 2.77
N GLN A 98 14.29 0.38 2.24
CA GLN A 98 14.60 0.48 0.81
C GLN A 98 14.60 -0.93 0.20
N LEU A 99 13.59 -1.24 -0.61
CA LEU A 99 13.47 -2.50 -1.35
C LEU A 99 13.68 -2.32 -2.86
N VAL A 100 14.09 -1.13 -3.27
CA VAL A 100 14.46 -0.78 -4.65
C VAL A 100 15.82 -0.13 -4.61
N ASP A 101 16.73 -0.54 -5.45
CA ASP A 101 18.09 0.01 -5.52
C ASP A 101 18.16 1.32 -6.35
N GLY A 102 19.33 1.91 -6.44
CA GLY A 102 19.56 3.17 -7.17
C GLY A 102 19.38 3.06 -8.70
N LYS A 103 19.16 1.86 -9.24
CA LYS A 103 18.82 1.63 -10.66
C LYS A 103 17.32 1.43 -10.86
N GLY A 104 16.56 1.34 -9.78
CA GLY A 104 15.13 1.04 -9.80
C GLY A 104 14.83 -0.46 -9.80
N ASP A 105 15.81 -1.32 -9.51
CA ASP A 105 15.63 -2.75 -9.46
C ASP A 105 15.30 -3.21 -8.04
N MET A 106 14.46 -4.24 -7.92
CA MET A 106 14.09 -4.84 -6.64
C MET A 106 15.33 -5.44 -5.97
N THR A 107 15.49 -5.21 -4.67
CA THR A 107 16.65 -5.71 -3.91
C THR A 107 16.54 -7.22 -3.61
N LYS A 108 17.65 -7.81 -3.14
CA LYS A 108 17.75 -9.25 -2.82
C LYS A 108 16.82 -9.71 -1.69
N GLU A 109 16.32 -8.79 -0.89
CA GLU A 109 15.38 -9.05 0.20
C GLU A 109 13.98 -9.37 -0.31
N THR A 110 13.67 -8.97 -1.56
CA THR A 110 12.37 -9.20 -2.17
C THR A 110 12.31 -10.56 -2.89
N PRO A 111 11.12 -11.09 -3.17
CA PRO A 111 10.97 -12.32 -3.97
C PRO A 111 11.44 -12.19 -5.42
N TRP A 112 11.65 -10.98 -5.92
CA TRP A 112 11.98 -10.70 -7.32
C TRP A 112 13.25 -9.85 -7.48
N PRO A 113 14.41 -10.29 -6.96
CA PRO A 113 15.64 -9.52 -7.00
C PRO A 113 16.10 -9.21 -8.43
N GLY A 114 16.52 -7.97 -8.67
CA GLY A 114 17.01 -7.51 -9.98
C GLY A 114 15.91 -7.24 -11.02
N VAL A 115 14.64 -7.39 -10.67
CA VAL A 115 13.52 -7.00 -11.53
C VAL A 115 13.26 -5.50 -11.37
N PHE A 116 13.18 -4.77 -12.48
CA PHE A 116 12.82 -3.35 -12.44
C PHE A 116 11.44 -3.17 -11.79
N VAL A 117 11.31 -2.23 -10.86
CA VAL A 117 10.14 -2.09 -9.97
C VAL A 117 8.81 -2.05 -10.73
N LYS A 118 8.72 -1.32 -11.86
CA LYS A 118 7.49 -1.28 -12.67
C LYS A 118 7.16 -2.60 -13.38
N LYS A 119 8.14 -3.47 -13.56
CA LYS A 119 7.93 -4.83 -14.08
C LYS A 119 7.58 -5.83 -12.99
N ALA A 120 7.80 -5.46 -11.73
CA ALA A 120 7.41 -6.28 -10.58
C ALA A 120 5.91 -6.19 -10.28
N ASP A 121 5.20 -5.12 -10.69
CA ASP A 121 3.78 -4.93 -10.41
C ASP A 121 2.91 -6.17 -10.74
N PRO A 122 2.97 -6.76 -11.96
CA PRO A 122 2.18 -7.95 -12.27
C PRO A 122 2.60 -9.19 -11.46
N LEU A 123 3.87 -9.29 -11.06
CA LEU A 123 4.36 -10.40 -10.23
C LEU A 123 3.85 -10.29 -8.80
N VAL A 124 3.77 -9.07 -8.25
CA VAL A 124 3.19 -8.80 -6.94
C VAL A 124 1.69 -9.13 -6.94
N LEU A 125 0.96 -8.68 -7.97
CA LEU A 125 -0.47 -8.97 -8.10
C LEU A 125 -0.72 -10.48 -8.18
N GLN A 126 0.06 -11.20 -8.99
CA GLN A 126 -0.06 -12.66 -9.11
C GLN A 126 0.21 -13.35 -7.76
N ALA A 127 1.24 -12.95 -7.03
CA ALA A 127 1.55 -13.52 -5.72
C ALA A 127 0.44 -13.27 -4.69
N LEU A 128 -0.20 -12.10 -4.71
CA LEU A 128 -1.34 -11.79 -3.85
C LEU A 128 -2.59 -12.60 -4.26
N GLU A 129 -2.82 -12.80 -5.55
CA GLU A 129 -3.92 -13.64 -6.07
C GLU A 129 -3.73 -15.11 -5.67
N ASP A 130 -2.54 -15.66 -5.86
CA ASP A 130 -2.19 -17.03 -5.49
C ASP A 130 -2.34 -17.27 -3.98
N ALA A 131 -2.06 -16.25 -3.17
CA ALA A 131 -2.25 -16.28 -1.72
C ALA A 131 -3.71 -16.00 -1.27
N HIS A 132 -4.63 -15.74 -2.19
CA HIS A 132 -6.02 -15.31 -1.91
C HIS A 132 -6.12 -14.03 -1.06
N LEU A 133 -5.16 -13.11 -1.22
CA LEU A 133 -5.09 -11.83 -0.51
C LEU A 133 -5.42 -10.63 -1.41
N LEU A 134 -5.60 -10.85 -2.70
CA LEU A 134 -5.99 -9.79 -3.65
C LEU A 134 -7.51 -9.61 -3.65
N PHE A 135 -7.98 -8.46 -3.18
CA PHE A 135 -9.39 -8.10 -3.26
C PHE A 135 -9.77 -7.58 -4.66
N ALA A 136 -9.04 -6.59 -5.17
CA ALA A 136 -9.23 -6.03 -6.50
C ALA A 136 -8.00 -5.25 -6.95
N ALA A 137 -7.77 -5.17 -8.26
CA ALA A 137 -6.73 -4.37 -8.88
C ALA A 137 -7.30 -3.63 -10.12
N PRO A 138 -8.21 -2.66 -9.92
CA PRO A 138 -8.78 -1.90 -11.03
C PRO A 138 -7.69 -1.08 -11.74
N LYS A 139 -7.77 -1.00 -13.06
CA LYS A 139 -6.91 -0.10 -13.83
C LYS A 139 -7.29 1.34 -13.51
N PHE A 140 -6.30 2.14 -13.16
CA PHE A 140 -6.45 3.55 -12.87
C PHE A 140 -5.50 4.35 -13.75
N GLU A 141 -6.05 5.26 -14.56
CA GLU A 141 -5.27 6.16 -15.41
C GLU A 141 -5.00 7.45 -14.65
N HIS A 142 -3.74 7.82 -14.53
CA HIS A 142 -3.31 9.06 -13.89
C HIS A 142 -2.06 9.60 -14.56
N SER A 143 -1.81 10.89 -14.42
CA SER A 143 -0.55 11.51 -14.84
C SER A 143 0.60 10.95 -14.01
N TYR A 144 1.66 10.50 -14.69
CA TYR A 144 2.86 10.00 -14.04
C TYR A 144 4.09 10.77 -14.57
N PRO A 145 5.02 11.21 -13.71
CA PRO A 145 6.19 11.94 -14.15
C PRO A 145 7.16 11.04 -14.91
N HIS A 146 7.61 11.51 -16.07
CA HIS A 146 8.61 10.85 -16.89
C HIS A 146 9.84 11.74 -17.08
N CYS A 147 10.97 11.14 -17.33
CA CYS A 147 12.19 11.85 -17.69
C CYS A 147 12.01 12.55 -19.04
N TRP A 148 12.20 13.87 -19.08
CA TRP A 148 12.05 14.67 -20.30
C TRP A 148 13.00 14.26 -21.44
N ARG A 149 14.11 13.57 -21.13
CA ARG A 149 15.14 13.17 -22.10
C ARG A 149 14.91 11.77 -22.67
N CYS A 150 14.53 10.79 -21.86
CA CYS A 150 14.48 9.38 -22.27
C CYS A 150 13.11 8.73 -22.05
N ASP A 151 12.13 9.51 -21.61
CA ASP A 151 10.75 9.09 -21.35
C ASP A 151 10.63 7.91 -20.33
N THR A 152 11.67 7.68 -19.54
CA THR A 152 11.64 6.68 -18.48
C THR A 152 10.77 7.16 -17.31
N PRO A 153 9.86 6.33 -16.77
CA PRO A 153 9.09 6.68 -15.58
C PRO A 153 10.03 7.01 -14.42
N LEU A 154 9.75 8.12 -13.72
CA LEU A 154 10.53 8.51 -12.54
C LEU A 154 10.01 7.77 -11.31
N ILE A 155 10.90 7.46 -10.39
CA ILE A 155 10.58 6.82 -9.11
C ILE A 155 10.83 7.87 -8.02
N TYR A 156 9.85 8.08 -7.12
CA TYR A 156 10.09 8.81 -5.90
C TYR A 156 11.02 7.98 -5.02
N TYR A 157 12.12 8.59 -4.59
CA TYR A 157 13.17 7.92 -3.85
C TYR A 157 13.72 8.85 -2.79
N CYS A 158 13.48 8.52 -1.51
CA CYS A 158 14.03 9.27 -0.38
C CYS A 158 15.43 8.76 -0.02
N LEU A 159 16.30 9.68 0.36
CA LEU A 159 17.69 9.42 0.80
C LEU A 159 17.81 9.60 2.31
#